data_572c9c825ca86077e1d871a142b3829a
#
_entry.id   572c9c825ca86077e1d871a142b3829a
#
_cell.length_a   1.000
_cell.length_b   1.000
_cell.length_c   1.000
_cell.angle_alpha   90.00
_cell.angle_beta   90.00
_cell.angle_gamma   90.00
#
_symmetry.space_group_name_H-M   'P 1'
#
loop_
_entity.id
_entity.type
_entity.pdbx_description
1 polymer ?
#
loop_
_entity_poly.entity_id
_entity_poly.type
_entity_poly.pdbx_seq_one_letter_code
_entity_poly.pdbx_strand_id
1 'polypeptide(L)'
;MKMTSLKKMPIFSGDAPETVRIAVTLLTGAWCIFAYRVAVFESEIVPALLGRFSRDAFGTRLVQMLATMFIALAVVLALLVVQIARRKNWARITMIGLVVATLAMMAFAAAHRPSDFLSTVYCLFVLATLLLLSRSSRQWFGRPQPDDQA
;
A
#
# COMPACT_ATOMS: atom_id res chain seq x y z
N MET A 1 -30.83 -6.71 18.01
CA MET A 1 -29.56 -5.97 18.29
C MET A 1 -29.24 -5.11 17.07
N LYS A 2 -29.46 -3.78 17.14
CA LYS A 2 -29.32 -2.86 16.00
C LYS A 2 -27.84 -2.57 15.74
N MET A 3 -27.30 -3.07 14.60
CA MET A 3 -25.97 -2.72 14.08
C MET A 3 -25.96 -1.28 13.53
N THR A 4 -26.04 -0.29 14.41
CA THR A 4 -26.18 1.12 13.99
C THR A 4 -24.91 1.96 14.25
N SER A 5 -23.79 1.35 14.64
CA SER A 5 -22.62 2.13 15.12
C SER A 5 -21.45 2.30 14.14
N LEU A 6 -21.41 1.59 13.01
CA LEU A 6 -20.29 1.70 12.06
C LEU A 6 -20.49 2.77 10.95
N LYS A 7 -21.60 3.52 11.01
CA LYS A 7 -22.02 4.42 9.94
C LYS A 7 -21.35 5.80 9.91
N LYS A 8 -20.43 6.09 10.84
CA LYS A 8 -19.80 7.43 10.98
C LYS A 8 -18.28 7.35 11.15
N MET A 9 -17.58 6.66 10.25
CA MET A 9 -16.16 6.98 10.08
C MET A 9 -16.05 8.12 9.07
N PRO A 10 -15.48 9.28 9.44
CA PRO A 10 -15.41 10.47 8.58
C PRO A 10 -14.56 10.30 7.31
N ILE A 11 -13.91 9.15 7.16
CA ILE A 11 -13.03 8.80 6.03
C ILE A 11 -13.81 8.23 4.84
N PHE A 12 -15.03 7.70 5.07
CA PHE A 12 -15.85 7.13 4.00
C PHE A 12 -17.06 8.00 3.73
N SER A 13 -17.29 8.38 2.47
CA SER A 13 -18.63 8.82 2.04
C SER A 13 -19.61 7.69 2.37
N GLY A 14 -20.73 7.99 3.06
CA GLY A 14 -21.63 7.00 3.67
C GLY A 14 -22.19 5.89 2.77
N ASP A 15 -21.95 5.96 1.45
CA ASP A 15 -22.45 5.06 0.42
C ASP A 15 -21.41 4.09 -0.15
N ALA A 16 -20.24 3.97 0.50
CA ALA A 16 -19.20 3.06 0.00
C ALA A 16 -19.64 1.60 0.12
N PRO A 17 -19.57 0.80 -0.98
CA PRO A 17 -19.85 -0.62 -0.95
C PRO A 17 -18.98 -1.34 0.08
N GLU A 18 -19.48 -2.41 0.66
CA GLU A 18 -18.77 -3.19 1.66
C GLU A 18 -17.42 -3.71 1.13
N THR A 19 -17.36 -4.10 -0.14
CA THR A 19 -16.12 -4.53 -0.81
C THR A 19 -15.04 -3.46 -0.81
N VAL A 20 -15.40 -2.18 -1.01
CA VAL A 20 -14.45 -1.06 -0.97
C VAL A 20 -13.99 -0.80 0.46
N ARG A 21 -14.90 -0.87 1.44
CA ARG A 21 -14.57 -0.70 2.86
C ARG A 21 -13.59 -1.77 3.32
N ILE A 22 -13.84 -3.04 2.99
CA ILE A 22 -12.93 -4.16 3.30
C ILE A 22 -11.58 -3.95 2.60
N ALA A 23 -11.58 -3.58 1.31
CA ALA A 23 -10.35 -3.34 0.58
C ALA A 23 -9.48 -2.23 1.21
N VAL A 24 -10.09 -1.10 1.58
CA VAL A 24 -9.36 0.00 2.25
C VAL A 24 -8.85 -0.41 3.63
N THR A 25 -9.63 -1.19 4.38
CA THR A 25 -9.17 -1.71 5.68
C THR A 25 -7.96 -2.63 5.53
N LEU A 26 -8.00 -3.54 4.54
CA LEU A 26 -6.87 -4.44 4.23
C LEU A 26 -5.64 -3.66 3.77
N LEU A 27 -5.81 -2.66 2.90
CA LEU A 27 -4.72 -1.79 2.45
C LEU A 27 -4.09 -1.01 3.61
N THR A 28 -4.92 -0.49 4.52
CA THR A 28 -4.44 0.22 5.72
C THR A 28 -3.66 -0.72 6.62
N GLY A 29 -4.16 -1.93 6.86
CA GLY A 29 -3.45 -2.95 7.64
C GLY A 29 -2.12 -3.35 7.00
N ALA A 30 -2.12 -3.62 5.71
CA ALA A 30 -0.90 -3.94 4.95
C ALA A 30 0.12 -2.78 5.00
N TRP A 31 -0.36 -1.54 4.86
CA TRP A 31 0.48 -0.36 4.99
C TRP A 31 1.07 -0.21 6.40
N CYS A 32 0.28 -0.42 7.46
CA CYS A 32 0.79 -0.36 8.84
C CYS A 32 1.92 -1.38 9.07
N ILE A 33 1.75 -2.61 8.58
CA ILE A 33 2.78 -3.66 8.67
C ILE A 33 4.03 -3.23 7.89
N PHE A 34 3.85 -2.71 6.67
CA PHE A 34 4.96 -2.24 5.84
C PHE A 34 5.70 -1.07 6.51
N ALA A 35 4.98 -0.05 7.00
CA ALA A 35 5.55 1.11 7.68
C ALA A 35 6.34 0.72 8.95
N TYR A 36 5.80 -0.21 9.75
CA TYR A 36 6.51 -0.77 10.89
C TYR A 36 7.84 -1.42 10.47
N ARG A 37 7.83 -2.19 9.38
CA ARG A 37 9.04 -2.85 8.88
C ARG A 37 10.06 -1.86 8.32
N VAL A 38 9.60 -0.81 7.65
CA VAL A 38 10.49 0.28 7.22
C VAL A 38 11.13 0.95 8.44
N ALA A 39 10.35 1.21 9.51
CA ALA A 39 10.89 1.79 10.74
C ALA A 39 11.96 0.89 11.40
N VAL A 40 11.71 -0.43 11.47
CA VAL A 40 12.70 -1.39 11.98
C VAL A 40 13.94 -1.44 11.08
N PHE A 41 13.76 -1.44 9.76
CA PHE A 41 14.87 -1.40 8.80
C PHE A 41 15.73 -0.16 9.00
N GLU A 42 15.12 1.01 9.15
CA GLU A 42 15.82 2.28 9.37
C GLU A 42 16.55 2.34 10.72
N SER A 43 15.93 1.82 11.78
CA SER A 43 16.48 1.93 13.13
C SER A 43 17.55 0.87 13.45
N GLU A 44 17.49 -0.30 12.86
CA GLU A 44 18.36 -1.43 13.21
C GLU A 44 19.31 -1.82 12.07
N ILE A 45 18.79 -1.94 10.86
CA ILE A 45 19.54 -2.51 9.74
C ILE A 45 20.40 -1.44 9.05
N VAL A 46 19.86 -0.25 8.82
CA VAL A 46 20.62 0.83 8.16
C VAL A 46 21.88 1.21 8.93
N PRO A 47 21.86 1.45 10.25
CA PRO A 47 23.09 1.74 11.02
C PRO A 47 24.10 0.61 10.97
N ALA A 48 23.65 -0.65 11.05
CA ALA A 48 24.53 -1.82 10.96
C ALA A 48 25.22 -1.93 9.59
N LEU A 49 24.47 -1.67 8.50
CA LEU A 49 25.02 -1.65 7.15
C LEU A 49 25.98 -0.48 6.94
N LEU A 50 25.62 0.72 7.39
CA LEU A 50 26.50 1.89 7.32
C LEU A 50 27.81 1.66 8.08
N GLY A 51 27.77 0.99 9.24
CA GLY A 51 28.97 0.60 9.98
C GLY A 51 29.87 -0.35 9.17
N ARG A 52 29.28 -1.31 8.44
CA ARG A 52 30.03 -2.24 7.56
C ARG A 52 30.65 -1.56 6.35
N PHE A 53 29.93 -0.63 5.73
CA PHE A 53 30.37 0.09 4.53
C PHE A 53 31.02 1.44 4.82
N SER A 54 31.38 1.74 6.08
CA SER A 54 31.95 3.02 6.48
C SER A 54 33.22 3.44 5.71
N ARG A 55 33.95 2.48 5.15
CA ARG A 55 35.16 2.71 4.32
C ARG A 55 34.88 2.72 2.82
N ASP A 56 33.65 2.37 2.39
CA ASP A 56 33.25 2.33 0.99
C ASP A 56 32.18 3.39 0.72
N ALA A 57 32.58 4.46 0.04
CA ALA A 57 31.68 5.56 -0.31
C ALA A 57 30.54 5.13 -1.21
N PHE A 58 30.73 4.12 -2.08
CA PHE A 58 29.68 3.61 -2.95
C PHE A 58 28.63 2.81 -2.14
N GLY A 59 29.09 1.90 -1.29
CA GLY A 59 28.22 1.11 -0.41
C GLY A 59 27.38 2.00 0.53
N THR A 60 28.00 3.03 1.12
CA THR A 60 27.30 4.01 1.97
C THR A 60 26.18 4.73 1.21
N ARG A 61 26.45 5.22 0.00
CA ARG A 61 25.45 5.89 -0.84
C ARG A 61 24.31 4.95 -1.23
N LEU A 62 24.64 3.70 -1.57
CA LEU A 62 23.63 2.69 -1.94
C LEU A 62 22.66 2.43 -0.77
N VAL A 63 23.18 2.25 0.45
CA VAL A 63 22.36 2.04 1.64
C VAL A 63 21.45 3.24 1.90
N GLN A 64 21.96 4.47 1.80
CA GLN A 64 21.18 5.70 1.97
C GLN A 64 20.08 5.84 0.91
N MET A 65 20.38 5.52 -0.36
CA MET A 65 19.39 5.54 -1.44
C MET A 65 18.26 4.51 -1.19
N LEU A 66 18.61 3.30 -0.77
CA LEU A 66 17.62 2.27 -0.45
C LEU A 66 16.72 2.69 0.72
N ALA A 67 17.30 3.23 1.79
CA ALA A 67 16.59 3.74 2.94
C ALA A 67 15.59 4.83 2.52
N THR A 68 16.05 5.85 1.80
CA THR A 68 15.20 6.93 1.29
C THR A 68 14.08 6.39 0.38
N MET A 69 14.38 5.41 -0.47
CA MET A 69 13.39 4.79 -1.36
C MET A 69 12.28 4.07 -0.57
N PHE A 70 12.60 3.35 0.49
CA PHE A 70 11.60 2.68 1.31
C PHE A 70 10.69 3.66 2.06
N ILE A 71 11.25 4.74 2.60
CA ILE A 71 10.47 5.82 3.23
C ILE A 71 9.55 6.47 2.20
N ALA A 72 10.08 6.84 1.03
CA ALA A 72 9.28 7.45 -0.04
C ALA A 72 8.13 6.53 -0.48
N LEU A 73 8.40 5.22 -0.63
CA LEU A 73 7.39 4.23 -0.98
C LEU A 73 6.30 4.13 0.10
N ALA A 74 6.66 4.15 1.39
CA ALA A 74 5.69 4.13 2.49
C ALA A 74 4.77 5.36 2.45
N VAL A 75 5.31 6.54 2.18
CA VAL A 75 4.53 7.79 2.04
C VAL A 75 3.61 7.73 0.83
N VAL A 76 4.09 7.27 -0.32
CA VAL A 76 3.27 7.14 -1.55
C VAL A 76 2.13 6.17 -1.33
N LEU A 77 2.37 5.02 -0.70
CA LEU A 77 1.33 4.05 -0.38
C LEU A 77 0.28 4.63 0.57
N ALA A 78 0.69 5.39 1.60
CA ALA A 78 -0.24 6.08 2.50
C ALA A 78 -1.15 7.05 1.73
N LEU A 79 -0.56 7.88 0.86
CA LEU A 79 -1.31 8.81 0.03
C LEU A 79 -2.28 8.09 -0.91
N LEU A 80 -1.88 6.98 -1.54
CA LEU A 80 -2.76 6.20 -2.40
C LEU A 80 -3.95 5.62 -1.62
N VAL A 81 -3.74 5.09 -0.41
CA VAL A 81 -4.84 4.59 0.44
C VAL A 81 -5.83 5.71 0.76
N VAL A 82 -5.35 6.89 1.14
CA VAL A 82 -6.21 8.06 1.40
C VAL A 82 -6.98 8.49 0.15
N GLN A 83 -6.33 8.52 -1.02
CA GLN A 83 -6.98 8.92 -2.27
C GLN A 83 -8.00 7.90 -2.76
N ILE A 84 -7.78 6.60 -2.50
CA ILE A 84 -8.77 5.53 -2.75
C ILE A 84 -9.98 5.75 -1.85
N ALA A 85 -9.79 6.05 -0.56
CA ALA A 85 -10.88 6.37 0.36
C ALA A 85 -11.67 7.61 -0.07
N ARG A 86 -11.02 8.58 -0.72
CA ARG A 86 -11.63 9.78 -1.33
C ARG A 86 -12.22 9.56 -2.73
N ARG A 87 -12.44 8.31 -3.16
CA ARG A 87 -13.03 7.95 -4.46
C ARG A 87 -12.25 8.40 -5.69
N LYS A 88 -10.96 8.72 -5.58
CA LYS A 88 -10.18 9.11 -6.77
C LYS A 88 -9.84 7.87 -7.59
N ASN A 89 -10.42 7.77 -8.79
CA ASN A 89 -10.24 6.60 -9.67
C ASN A 89 -8.78 6.40 -10.11
N TRP A 90 -8.02 7.48 -10.30
CA TRP A 90 -6.60 7.38 -10.66
C TRP A 90 -5.80 6.63 -9.59
N ALA A 91 -6.07 6.87 -8.30
CA ALA A 91 -5.36 6.22 -7.20
C ALA A 91 -5.61 4.69 -7.19
N ARG A 92 -6.84 4.27 -7.52
CA ARG A 92 -7.18 2.86 -7.70
C ARG A 92 -6.38 2.24 -8.85
N ILE A 93 -6.32 2.89 -10.01
CA ILE A 93 -5.58 2.39 -11.19
C ILE A 93 -4.09 2.31 -10.88
N THR A 94 -3.52 3.34 -10.24
CA THR A 94 -2.12 3.36 -9.83
C THR A 94 -1.81 2.25 -8.83
N MET A 95 -2.69 1.99 -7.86
CA MET A 95 -2.52 0.91 -6.88
C MET A 95 -2.53 -0.47 -7.54
N ILE A 96 -3.45 -0.70 -8.48
CA ILE A 96 -3.50 -1.95 -9.26
C ILE A 96 -2.22 -2.12 -10.07
N GLY A 97 -1.77 -1.07 -10.77
CA GLY A 97 -0.52 -1.08 -11.53
C GLY A 97 0.70 -1.38 -10.66
N LEU A 98 0.78 -0.77 -9.49
CA LEU A 98 1.86 -1.00 -8.53
C LEU A 98 1.91 -2.47 -8.07
N VAL A 99 0.74 -3.04 -7.72
CA VAL A 99 0.66 -4.45 -7.29
C VAL A 99 1.03 -5.40 -8.42
N VAL A 100 0.56 -5.14 -9.65
CA VAL A 100 0.93 -5.96 -10.83
C VAL A 100 2.43 -5.86 -11.10
N ALA A 101 3.03 -4.66 -11.07
CA ALA A 101 4.46 -4.47 -11.28
C ALA A 101 5.29 -5.20 -10.21
N THR A 102 4.87 -5.09 -8.94
CA THR A 102 5.56 -5.80 -7.84
C THR A 102 5.39 -7.32 -7.93
N LEU A 103 4.24 -7.83 -8.33
CA LEU A 103 4.05 -9.27 -8.59
C LEU A 103 4.97 -9.76 -9.73
N ALA A 104 5.10 -9.00 -10.81
CA ALA A 104 6.01 -9.32 -11.92
C ALA A 104 7.47 -9.35 -11.45
N MET A 105 7.90 -8.36 -10.67
CA MET A 105 9.23 -8.34 -10.07
C MET A 105 9.47 -9.52 -9.14
N MET A 106 8.48 -9.91 -8.32
CA MET A 106 8.60 -11.06 -7.44
C MET A 106 8.65 -12.38 -8.19
N ALA A 107 7.85 -12.56 -9.23
CA ALA A 107 7.95 -13.75 -10.08
C ALA A 107 9.36 -13.89 -10.68
N PHE A 108 9.98 -12.78 -11.05
CA PHE A 108 11.37 -12.76 -11.49
C PHE A 108 12.37 -13.06 -10.36
N ALA A 109 12.16 -12.51 -9.17
CA ALA A 109 13.03 -12.71 -8.00
C ALA A 109 12.85 -14.08 -7.33
N ALA A 110 11.64 -14.66 -7.34
CA ALA A 110 11.34 -15.97 -6.76
C ALA A 110 12.09 -17.11 -7.45
N ALA A 111 12.51 -16.91 -8.72
CA ALA A 111 13.44 -17.81 -9.39
C ALA A 111 14.82 -17.89 -8.67
N HIS A 112 15.12 -16.93 -7.77
CA HIS A 112 16.44 -16.81 -7.15
C HIS A 112 16.46 -17.01 -5.62
N ARG A 113 15.43 -16.63 -4.86
CA ARG A 113 15.28 -16.95 -3.42
C ARG A 113 13.86 -16.69 -2.90
N PRO A 114 13.14 -17.68 -2.33
CA PRO A 114 11.88 -17.42 -1.62
C PRO A 114 12.19 -16.77 -0.26
N SER A 115 11.65 -15.60 0.00
CA SER A 115 11.64 -14.99 1.32
C SER A 115 10.22 -14.97 1.88
N ASP A 116 9.97 -15.71 2.96
CA ASP A 116 8.63 -15.91 3.57
C ASP A 116 7.97 -14.61 4.04
N PHE A 117 8.77 -13.59 4.30
CA PHE A 117 8.31 -12.32 4.83
C PHE A 117 7.51 -11.46 3.85
N LEU A 118 7.96 -11.41 2.60
CA LEU A 118 7.27 -10.67 1.56
C LEU A 118 5.90 -11.26 1.24
N SER A 119 5.69 -12.55 1.50
CA SER A 119 4.47 -13.24 1.11
C SER A 119 3.22 -12.73 1.85
N THR A 120 3.25 -12.43 3.14
CA THR A 120 2.06 -12.03 3.92
C THR A 120 1.56 -10.63 3.53
N VAL A 121 2.45 -9.64 3.47
CA VAL A 121 2.09 -8.27 3.07
C VAL A 121 1.59 -8.26 1.63
N TYR A 122 2.20 -9.06 0.77
CA TYR A 122 1.77 -9.22 -0.62
C TYR A 122 0.40 -9.85 -0.74
N CYS A 123 0.11 -10.92 0.00
CA CYS A 123 -1.21 -11.54 -0.01
C CYS A 123 -2.30 -10.52 0.36
N LEU A 124 -2.05 -9.66 1.35
CA LEU A 124 -2.97 -8.60 1.72
C LEU A 124 -3.16 -7.56 0.60
N PHE A 125 -2.08 -7.12 -0.06
CA PHE A 125 -2.17 -6.19 -1.18
C PHE A 125 -2.89 -6.81 -2.38
N VAL A 126 -2.60 -8.07 -2.73
CA VAL A 126 -3.26 -8.79 -3.82
C VAL A 126 -4.75 -8.96 -3.53
N LEU A 127 -5.11 -9.40 -2.33
CA LEU A 127 -6.51 -9.58 -1.92
C LEU A 127 -7.27 -8.25 -1.97
N ALA A 128 -6.70 -7.18 -1.43
CA ALA A 128 -7.29 -5.85 -1.48
C ALA A 128 -7.45 -5.36 -2.93
N THR A 129 -6.47 -5.63 -3.79
CA THR A 129 -6.52 -5.26 -5.22
C THR A 129 -7.61 -6.03 -5.96
N LEU A 130 -7.78 -7.32 -5.69
CA LEU A 130 -8.87 -8.11 -6.25
C LEU A 130 -10.24 -7.56 -5.83
N LEU A 131 -10.39 -7.13 -4.57
CA LEU A 131 -11.61 -6.48 -4.10
C LEU A 131 -11.85 -5.13 -4.81
N LEU A 132 -10.81 -4.35 -5.08
CA LEU A 132 -10.91 -3.11 -5.85
C LEU A 132 -11.24 -3.33 -7.33
N LEU A 133 -10.95 -4.50 -7.89
CA LEU A 133 -11.33 -4.90 -9.24
C LEU A 133 -12.77 -5.38 -9.35
N SER A 134 -13.46 -5.64 -8.24
CA SER A 134 -14.84 -6.13 -8.21
C SER A 134 -15.80 -5.18 -8.95
N ARG A 135 -16.93 -5.74 -9.43
CA ARG A 135 -17.95 -4.98 -10.14
C ARG A 135 -18.52 -3.83 -9.29
N SER A 136 -18.77 -4.09 -8.02
CA SER A 136 -19.27 -3.09 -7.06
C SER A 136 -18.30 -1.91 -6.89
N SER A 137 -16.99 -2.20 -6.79
CA SER A 137 -15.97 -1.17 -6.72
C SER A 137 -15.93 -0.32 -7.99
N ARG A 138 -15.97 -0.96 -9.18
CA ARG A 138 -15.98 -0.24 -10.47
C ARG A 138 -17.14 0.73 -10.58
N GLN A 139 -18.35 0.28 -10.22
CA GLN A 139 -19.55 1.12 -10.25
C GLN A 139 -19.46 2.29 -9.26
N TRP A 140 -18.88 2.07 -8.08
CA TRP A 140 -18.74 3.11 -7.07
C TRP A 140 -17.77 4.22 -7.50
N PHE A 141 -16.63 3.86 -8.10
CA PHE A 141 -15.65 4.82 -8.62
C PHE A 141 -16.12 5.52 -9.91
N GLY A 142 -17.03 4.92 -10.68
CA GLY A 142 -17.57 5.49 -11.92
C GLY A 142 -18.74 6.46 -11.73
N ARG A 143 -19.28 6.61 -10.51
CA ARG A 143 -20.35 7.60 -10.25
C ARG A 143 -19.76 9.01 -10.16
N PRO A 144 -20.40 10.03 -10.77
CA PRO A 144 -20.00 11.43 -10.63
C PRO A 144 -19.92 11.81 -9.15
N GLN A 145 -18.93 12.59 -8.76
CA GLN A 145 -18.85 13.13 -7.41
C GLN A 145 -19.80 14.34 -7.28
N PRO A 146 -20.45 14.55 -6.11
CA PRO A 146 -21.30 15.71 -5.89
C PRO A 146 -20.55 17.04 -6.11
N ASP A 147 -19.26 17.05 -5.88
CA ASP A 147 -18.39 18.23 -6.02
C ASP A 147 -18.08 18.59 -7.48
N ASP A 148 -18.33 17.68 -8.44
CA ASP A 148 -18.12 17.92 -9.87
C ASP A 148 -19.33 18.61 -10.52
N GLN A 149 -20.38 18.91 -9.73
CA GLN A 149 -21.64 19.54 -10.19
C GLN A 149 -21.83 20.98 -9.66
N ALA A 150 -20.85 21.56 -8.99
CA ALA A 150 -20.92 22.91 -8.43
C ALA A 150 -20.21 23.95 -9.30
#